data_5e54dbe56c1b9383d486fdc6451d5482
#
_entry.id   5e54dbe56c1b9383d486fdc6451d5482
#
_cell.length_a   1.000
_cell.length_b   1.000
_cell.length_c   1.000
_cell.angle_alpha   90.00
_cell.angle_beta   90.00
_cell.angle_gamma   90.00
#
_symmetry.space_group_name_H-M   'P 1'
#
loop_
_entity.id
_entity.type
_entity.pdbx_description
1 polymer ?
#
loop_
_entity_poly.entity_id
_entity_poly.type
_entity_poly.pdbx_seq_one_letter_code
_entity_poly.pdbx_strand_id
1 'polypeptide(L)'
;DLKKCKQGKDFGRGFYLTSSYEQAKNFVPLSVKKQVNIGSMVEGTTEGVISVFRLHLTSDVNVYTFDSADAAWLHFVTANRRKDLFPNLASQYQKYDIIAGKIANDRTARTLQIYISGGYGEPGSDEADRIAIETLLPNRLENQFCFCNQKAIQTLEFVRGDRCELGSF
;
A
#
# COMPACT_ATOMS: atom_id res chain seq x y z
N ASP A 1 0.59 -8.63 14.40
CA ASP A 1 -0.79 -9.17 14.48
C ASP A 1 -1.64 -8.55 13.37
N LEU A 2 -1.94 -9.34 12.33
CA LEU A 2 -2.73 -8.92 11.18
C LEU A 2 -4.17 -8.51 11.53
N LYS A 3 -4.70 -8.93 12.68
CA LYS A 3 -6.03 -8.51 13.15
C LYS A 3 -6.09 -7.01 13.42
N LYS A 4 -4.95 -6.38 13.74
CA LYS A 4 -4.82 -4.94 13.95
C LYS A 4 -4.66 -4.14 12.65
N CYS A 5 -4.42 -4.79 11.50
CA CYS A 5 -4.29 -4.14 10.21
C CYS A 5 -5.65 -3.62 9.72
N LYS A 6 -5.66 -2.37 9.23
CA LYS A 6 -6.88 -1.73 8.72
C LYS A 6 -7.28 -2.28 7.36
N GLN A 7 -8.59 -2.37 7.11
CA GLN A 7 -9.16 -2.57 5.78
C GLN A 7 -9.11 -1.27 4.95
N GLY A 8 -9.44 -1.34 3.68
CA GLY A 8 -9.50 -0.19 2.77
C GLY A 8 -8.12 0.35 2.38
N LYS A 9 -7.10 -0.50 2.42
CA LYS A 9 -5.78 -0.23 1.85
C LYS A 9 -5.71 -0.71 0.41
N ASP A 10 -4.70 -0.27 -0.34
CA ASP A 10 -4.56 -0.52 -1.77
C ASP A 10 -4.66 -2.00 -2.17
N PHE A 11 -4.02 -2.87 -1.42
CA PHE A 11 -4.03 -4.32 -1.65
C PHE A 11 -4.82 -5.06 -0.54
N GLY A 12 -5.76 -4.35 0.09
CA GLY A 12 -6.61 -4.92 1.12
C GLY A 12 -5.96 -4.93 2.51
N ARG A 13 -6.39 -5.89 3.33
CA ARG A 13 -5.90 -6.03 4.69
C ARG A 13 -4.60 -6.82 4.72
N GLY A 14 -3.54 -6.26 5.30
CA GLY A 14 -2.25 -6.92 5.40
C GLY A 14 -1.21 -6.08 6.11
N PHE A 15 -0.01 -6.63 6.23
CA PHE A 15 1.18 -5.94 6.70
C PHE A 15 1.94 -5.42 5.49
N TYR A 16 2.20 -4.12 5.45
CA TYR A 16 2.75 -3.45 4.28
C TYR A 16 4.21 -3.09 4.48
N LEU A 17 5.03 -3.43 3.48
CA LEU A 17 6.44 -3.07 3.39
C LEU A 17 6.74 -2.41 2.04
N THR A 18 7.86 -1.74 1.95
CA THR A 18 8.44 -1.22 0.70
C THR A 18 9.88 -1.71 0.54
N SER A 19 10.35 -1.80 -0.68
CA SER A 19 11.77 -2.04 -0.99
C SER A 19 12.62 -0.76 -1.02
N SER A 20 11.97 0.41 -0.96
CA SER A 20 12.65 1.71 -0.95
C SER A 20 12.84 2.22 0.47
N TYR A 21 14.10 2.30 0.89
CA TYR A 21 14.46 2.85 2.21
C TYR A 21 14.04 4.32 2.33
N GLU A 22 14.26 5.11 1.29
CA GLU A 22 13.88 6.51 1.24
C GLU A 22 12.37 6.71 1.37
N GLN A 23 11.58 5.85 0.74
CA GLN A 23 10.13 5.87 0.91
C GLN A 23 9.73 5.56 2.35
N ALA A 24 10.34 4.53 2.96
CA ALA A 24 10.08 4.20 4.36
C ALA A 24 10.43 5.38 5.27
N LYS A 25 11.58 6.04 5.03
CA LYS A 25 12.03 7.22 5.77
C LYS A 25 11.05 8.38 5.64
N ASN A 26 10.62 8.69 4.42
CA ASN A 26 9.66 9.76 4.16
C ASN A 26 8.26 9.49 4.74
N PHE A 27 7.92 8.23 5.00
CA PHE A 27 6.66 7.84 5.63
C PHE A 27 6.69 7.95 7.17
N VAL A 28 7.87 7.94 7.81
CA VAL A 28 7.98 7.99 9.28
C VAL A 28 7.27 9.21 9.89
N PRO A 29 7.47 10.46 9.40
CA PRO A 29 6.79 11.64 9.94
C PRO A 29 5.27 11.52 9.87
N LEU A 30 4.73 11.06 8.73
CA LEU A 30 3.29 10.85 8.55
C LEU A 30 2.75 9.78 9.50
N SER A 31 3.51 8.71 9.70
CA SER A 31 3.14 7.64 10.63
C SER A 31 3.10 8.13 12.07
N VAL A 32 4.13 8.86 12.52
CA VAL A 32 4.21 9.43 13.88
C VAL A 32 3.07 10.41 14.11
N LYS A 33 2.87 11.38 13.20
CA LYS A 33 1.75 12.35 13.29
C LYS A 33 0.41 11.66 13.43
N LYS A 34 0.18 10.58 12.68
CA LYS A 34 -1.04 9.79 12.78
C LYS A 34 -1.17 9.10 14.14
N GLN A 35 -0.08 8.56 14.70
CA GLN A 35 -0.09 7.89 16.00
C GLN A 35 -0.34 8.90 17.14
N VAL A 36 0.24 10.11 17.05
CA VAL A 36 -0.05 11.21 17.98
C VAL A 36 -1.54 11.59 17.90
N ASN A 37 -2.09 11.80 16.72
CA ASN A 37 -3.49 12.20 16.54
C ASN A 37 -4.50 11.19 17.11
N ILE A 38 -4.16 9.89 17.15
CA ILE A 38 -5.02 8.85 17.75
C ILE A 38 -4.66 8.55 19.21
N GLY A 39 -3.78 9.33 19.83
CA GLY A 39 -3.38 9.17 21.22
C GLY A 39 -2.50 7.95 21.54
N SER A 40 -1.93 7.33 20.50
CA SER A 40 -1.04 6.16 20.66
C SER A 40 0.43 6.54 20.89
N MET A 41 0.78 7.81 20.66
CA MET A 41 2.11 8.38 20.91
C MET A 41 1.97 9.76 21.55
N VAL A 42 2.99 10.17 22.29
CA VAL A 42 3.02 11.48 22.99
C VAL A 42 3.24 12.60 21.96
N GLU A 43 2.55 13.72 22.17
CA GLU A 43 2.80 14.94 21.41
C GLU A 43 4.23 15.43 21.65
N GLY A 44 4.90 15.92 20.58
CA GLY A 44 6.32 16.30 20.67
C GLY A 44 7.29 15.12 20.45
N THR A 45 6.82 13.94 20.05
CA THR A 45 7.71 12.85 19.64
C THR A 45 8.58 13.30 18.47
N THR A 46 9.91 13.26 18.64
CA THR A 46 10.92 13.75 17.67
C THR A 46 11.62 12.63 16.91
N GLU A 47 11.34 11.38 17.24
CA GLU A 47 11.98 10.20 16.66
C GLU A 47 10.95 9.19 16.18
N GLY A 48 11.30 8.47 15.11
CA GLY A 48 10.61 7.28 14.65
C GLY A 48 11.59 6.15 14.38
N VAL A 49 11.09 4.98 13.98
CA VAL A 49 11.91 3.81 13.69
C VAL A 49 11.49 3.22 12.34
N ILE A 50 12.49 2.95 11.49
CA ILE A 50 12.34 2.18 10.27
C ILE A 50 12.72 0.73 10.60
N SER A 51 11.76 -0.17 10.53
CA SER A 51 12.01 -1.61 10.71
C SER A 51 12.43 -2.24 9.39
N VAL A 52 13.60 -2.88 9.39
CA VAL A 52 14.17 -3.56 8.22
C VAL A 52 13.98 -5.06 8.37
N PHE A 53 13.43 -5.68 7.35
CA PHE A 53 13.18 -7.11 7.28
C PHE A 53 13.91 -7.72 6.08
N ARG A 54 14.31 -8.98 6.23
CA ARG A 54 14.74 -9.84 5.14
C ARG A 54 13.60 -10.76 4.76
N LEU A 55 13.32 -10.89 3.47
CA LEU A 55 12.30 -11.80 2.95
C LEU A 55 12.93 -13.13 2.55
N HIS A 56 12.43 -14.21 3.10
CA HIS A 56 12.78 -15.59 2.77
C HIS A 56 11.60 -16.25 2.06
N LEU A 57 11.54 -16.11 0.73
CA LEU A 57 10.49 -16.77 -0.05
C LEU A 57 10.69 -18.27 -0.10
N THR A 58 9.64 -19.01 0.23
CA THR A 58 9.55 -20.46 0.09
C THR A 58 8.61 -20.84 -1.07
N SER A 59 8.77 -22.00 -1.65
CA SER A 59 8.01 -22.43 -2.84
C SER A 59 6.52 -22.62 -2.60
N ASP A 60 6.10 -22.70 -1.35
CA ASP A 60 4.69 -22.82 -0.94
C ASP A 60 3.98 -21.49 -0.78
N VAL A 61 4.71 -20.35 -0.84
CA VAL A 61 4.13 -18.99 -0.74
C VAL A 61 3.68 -18.51 -2.11
N ASN A 62 2.38 -18.21 -2.23
CA ASN A 62 1.80 -17.68 -3.45
C ASN A 62 1.97 -16.17 -3.52
N VAL A 63 2.74 -15.70 -4.49
CA VAL A 63 2.97 -14.26 -4.73
C VAL A 63 2.27 -13.82 -6.01
N TYR A 64 1.60 -12.69 -5.97
CA TYR A 64 1.11 -12.00 -7.14
C TYR A 64 1.76 -10.63 -7.25
N THR A 65 2.22 -10.28 -8.45
CA THR A 65 2.87 -8.98 -8.71
C THR A 65 2.15 -8.25 -9.84
N PHE A 66 1.74 -7.02 -9.55
CA PHE A 66 1.37 -6.07 -10.60
C PHE A 66 2.65 -5.39 -11.09
N ASP A 67 3.07 -5.68 -12.30
CA ASP A 67 4.32 -5.16 -12.87
C ASP A 67 4.26 -3.64 -13.12
N SER A 68 3.07 -3.13 -13.38
CA SER A 68 2.81 -1.71 -13.61
C SER A 68 1.53 -1.25 -12.89
N ALA A 69 1.33 0.08 -12.80
CA ALA A 69 0.05 0.65 -12.42
C ALA A 69 -0.83 0.79 -13.69
N ASP A 70 -1.23 -0.34 -14.24
CA ASP A 70 -2.15 -0.47 -15.36
C ASP A 70 -3.62 -0.57 -14.92
N ALA A 71 -4.53 -0.85 -15.86
CA ALA A 71 -5.96 -0.97 -15.56
C ALA A 71 -6.24 -2.09 -14.53
N ALA A 72 -5.53 -3.23 -14.59
CA ALA A 72 -5.73 -4.32 -13.64
C ALA A 72 -5.33 -3.90 -12.21
N TRP A 73 -4.20 -3.19 -12.05
CA TRP A 73 -3.79 -2.61 -10.78
C TRP A 73 -4.80 -1.55 -10.30
N LEU A 74 -5.21 -0.63 -11.20
CA LEU A 74 -6.15 0.45 -10.89
C LEU A 74 -7.48 -0.09 -10.37
N HIS A 75 -8.05 -1.08 -11.07
CA HIS A 75 -9.30 -1.72 -10.66
C HIS A 75 -9.16 -2.46 -9.34
N PHE A 76 -8.06 -3.19 -9.13
CA PHE A 76 -7.82 -3.91 -7.89
C PHE A 76 -7.69 -2.96 -6.68
N VAL A 77 -6.92 -1.88 -6.81
CA VAL A 77 -6.79 -0.85 -5.75
C VAL A 77 -8.16 -0.20 -5.48
N THR A 78 -8.90 0.11 -6.53
CA THR A 78 -10.25 0.69 -6.41
C THR A 78 -11.19 -0.25 -5.69
N ALA A 79 -11.25 -1.53 -6.06
CA ALA A 79 -12.09 -2.54 -5.42
C ALA A 79 -11.79 -2.70 -3.91
N ASN A 80 -10.52 -2.57 -3.51
CA ASN A 80 -10.13 -2.63 -2.10
C ASN A 80 -10.50 -1.37 -1.31
N ARG A 81 -10.46 -0.20 -1.95
CA ARG A 81 -10.82 1.08 -1.32
C ARG A 81 -12.33 1.32 -1.30
N ARG A 82 -13.03 0.85 -2.33
CA ARG A 82 -14.47 1.00 -2.52
C ARG A 82 -15.10 -0.28 -3.04
N LYS A 83 -15.76 -1.01 -2.14
CA LYS A 83 -16.21 -2.39 -2.37
C LYS A 83 -17.35 -2.55 -3.37
N ASP A 84 -18.11 -1.49 -3.61
CA ASP A 84 -19.21 -1.46 -4.60
C ASP A 84 -18.70 -1.31 -6.04
N LEU A 85 -17.49 -0.82 -6.22
CA LEU A 85 -16.83 -0.80 -7.52
C LEU A 85 -16.07 -2.12 -7.73
N PHE A 86 -16.19 -2.68 -8.92
CA PHE A 86 -15.57 -3.95 -9.31
C PHE A 86 -15.89 -5.10 -8.33
N PRO A 87 -17.19 -5.45 -8.14
CA PRO A 87 -17.61 -6.49 -7.20
C PRO A 87 -16.90 -7.80 -7.51
N ASN A 88 -16.52 -8.53 -6.47
CA ASN A 88 -15.77 -9.79 -6.51
C ASN A 88 -14.31 -9.71 -7.02
N LEU A 89 -13.82 -8.58 -7.51
CA LEU A 89 -12.45 -8.49 -7.99
C LEU A 89 -11.44 -8.73 -6.85
N ALA A 90 -11.61 -8.05 -5.71
CA ALA A 90 -10.71 -8.23 -4.57
C ALA A 90 -10.69 -9.68 -4.05
N SER A 91 -11.81 -10.42 -4.15
CA SER A 91 -11.88 -11.81 -3.69
C SER A 91 -11.06 -12.78 -4.56
N GLN A 92 -10.86 -12.48 -5.84
CA GLN A 92 -10.05 -13.30 -6.75
C GLN A 92 -8.58 -13.37 -6.34
N TYR A 93 -8.12 -12.36 -5.59
CA TYR A 93 -6.73 -12.25 -5.13
C TYR A 93 -6.52 -12.82 -3.71
N GLN A 94 -7.57 -13.27 -3.01
CA GLN A 94 -7.46 -13.85 -1.66
C GLN A 94 -6.63 -15.14 -1.59
N LYS A 95 -6.40 -15.80 -2.73
CA LYS A 95 -5.55 -16.98 -2.84
C LYS A 95 -4.04 -16.68 -2.74
N TYR A 96 -3.64 -15.40 -2.84
CA TYR A 96 -2.24 -15.00 -2.74
C TYR A 96 -1.86 -14.63 -1.31
N ASP A 97 -0.70 -15.10 -0.89
CA ASP A 97 -0.12 -14.84 0.41
C ASP A 97 0.52 -13.45 0.46
N ILE A 98 1.15 -13.06 -0.66
CA ILE A 98 1.79 -11.74 -0.86
C ILE A 98 1.27 -11.13 -2.15
N ILE A 99 0.90 -9.85 -2.08
CA ILE A 99 0.57 -9.04 -3.27
C ILE A 99 1.55 -7.88 -3.34
N ALA A 100 2.23 -7.77 -4.49
CA ALA A 100 3.20 -6.72 -4.77
C ALA A 100 2.71 -5.82 -5.93
N GLY A 101 3.17 -4.58 -5.95
CA GLY A 101 2.86 -3.64 -7.03
C GLY A 101 3.20 -2.21 -6.68
N LYS A 102 2.76 -1.27 -7.50
CA LYS A 102 3.01 0.15 -7.30
C LYS A 102 2.27 0.69 -6.08
N ILE A 103 2.90 1.62 -5.37
CA ILE A 103 2.29 2.29 -4.22
C ILE A 103 1.44 3.47 -4.69
N ALA A 104 0.28 3.64 -4.08
CA ALA A 104 -0.48 4.87 -4.19
C ALA A 104 -0.01 5.86 -3.12
N ASN A 105 0.93 6.73 -3.46
CA ASN A 105 1.37 7.85 -2.60
C ASN A 105 0.31 8.98 -2.57
N ASP A 106 0.58 10.10 -1.88
CA ASP A 106 -0.40 11.18 -1.71
C ASP A 106 -0.88 11.79 -3.04
N ARG A 107 -0.03 11.85 -4.07
CA ARG A 107 -0.43 12.35 -5.41
C ARG A 107 -1.35 11.35 -6.09
N THR A 108 -1.01 10.07 -6.04
CA THR A 108 -1.85 8.99 -6.56
C THR A 108 -3.14 8.83 -5.79
N ALA A 109 -3.17 9.10 -4.48
CA ALA A 109 -4.38 9.06 -3.68
C ALA A 109 -5.45 10.03 -4.21
N ARG A 110 -5.06 11.24 -4.64
CA ARG A 110 -5.98 12.20 -5.24
C ARG A 110 -6.53 11.74 -6.58
N THR A 111 -5.64 11.23 -7.46
CA THR A 111 -6.06 10.66 -8.77
C THR A 111 -7.05 9.52 -8.58
N LEU A 112 -6.77 8.60 -7.63
CA LEU A 112 -7.67 7.51 -7.30
C LEU A 112 -9.01 8.01 -6.74
N GLN A 113 -9.03 9.04 -5.91
CA GLN A 113 -10.28 9.62 -5.41
C GLN A 113 -11.13 10.21 -6.54
N ILE A 114 -10.51 10.95 -7.48
CA ILE A 114 -11.20 11.50 -8.65
C ILE A 114 -11.75 10.35 -9.52
N TYR A 115 -10.96 9.33 -9.79
CA TYR A 115 -11.38 8.16 -10.54
C TYR A 115 -12.57 7.45 -9.87
N ILE A 116 -12.46 7.14 -8.58
CA ILE A 116 -13.49 6.46 -7.78
C ILE A 116 -14.80 7.28 -7.75
N SER A 117 -14.73 8.60 -7.77
CA SER A 117 -15.90 9.48 -7.78
C SER A 117 -16.51 9.70 -9.17
N GLY A 118 -15.93 9.11 -10.21
CA GLY A 118 -16.38 9.29 -11.60
C GLY A 118 -15.91 10.59 -12.26
N GLY A 119 -14.90 11.27 -11.67
CA GLY A 119 -14.42 12.55 -12.21
C GLY A 119 -13.67 12.44 -13.55
N TYR A 120 -13.29 11.22 -13.97
CA TYR A 120 -12.73 10.93 -15.29
C TYR A 120 -13.70 10.20 -16.22
N GLY A 121 -14.94 10.00 -15.80
CA GLY A 121 -15.93 9.15 -16.45
C GLY A 121 -16.32 7.96 -15.55
N GLU A 122 -17.08 7.02 -16.10
CA GLU A 122 -17.48 5.82 -15.36
C GLU A 122 -16.25 4.95 -15.04
N PRO A 123 -15.99 4.64 -13.75
CA PRO A 123 -14.88 3.76 -13.39
C PRO A 123 -14.96 2.40 -14.09
N GLY A 124 -13.87 2.00 -14.75
CA GLY A 124 -13.81 0.78 -15.57
C GLY A 124 -14.11 1.01 -17.05
N SER A 125 -14.45 2.23 -17.48
CA SER A 125 -14.46 2.56 -18.89
C SER A 125 -13.03 2.77 -19.41
N ASP A 126 -12.76 2.39 -20.65
CA ASP A 126 -11.43 2.53 -21.27
C ASP A 126 -10.90 3.96 -21.19
N GLU A 127 -11.77 4.96 -21.35
CA GLU A 127 -11.38 6.37 -21.30
C GLU A 127 -11.03 6.82 -19.87
N ALA A 128 -11.85 6.49 -18.88
CA ALA A 128 -11.59 6.84 -17.48
C ALA A 128 -10.31 6.17 -16.97
N ASP A 129 -10.09 4.91 -17.32
CA ASP A 129 -8.88 4.15 -16.98
C ASP A 129 -7.65 4.78 -17.60
N ARG A 130 -7.70 5.11 -18.90
CA ARG A 130 -6.60 5.76 -19.62
C ARG A 130 -6.22 7.08 -18.97
N ILE A 131 -7.19 7.96 -18.69
CA ILE A 131 -6.94 9.27 -18.06
C ILE A 131 -6.34 9.09 -16.67
N ALA A 132 -6.87 8.18 -15.86
CA ALA A 132 -6.36 7.91 -14.52
C ALA A 132 -4.91 7.41 -14.58
N ILE A 133 -4.60 6.41 -15.43
CA ILE A 133 -3.26 5.81 -15.56
C ILE A 133 -2.25 6.85 -16.03
N GLU A 134 -2.57 7.64 -17.06
CA GLU A 134 -1.69 8.72 -17.54
C GLU A 134 -1.39 9.74 -16.43
N THR A 135 -2.40 10.08 -15.61
CA THR A 135 -2.26 11.02 -14.48
C THR A 135 -1.42 10.43 -13.33
N LEU A 136 -1.45 9.12 -13.13
CA LEU A 136 -0.70 8.43 -12.08
C LEU A 136 0.82 8.45 -12.31
N LEU A 137 1.28 8.59 -13.55
CA LEU A 137 2.71 8.49 -13.95
C LEU A 137 3.36 7.21 -13.39
N PRO A 138 2.96 6.01 -13.84
CA PRO A 138 3.31 4.72 -13.23
C PRO A 138 4.82 4.51 -13.03
N ASN A 139 5.65 5.00 -13.95
CA ASN A 139 7.10 4.84 -13.94
C ASN A 139 7.80 5.59 -12.77
N ARG A 140 7.08 6.46 -12.08
CA ARG A 140 7.59 7.24 -10.92
C ARG A 140 7.11 6.68 -9.58
N LEU A 141 6.33 5.60 -9.60
CA LEU A 141 5.80 4.99 -8.40
C LEU A 141 6.77 3.94 -7.86
N GLU A 142 7.01 4.01 -6.56
CA GLU A 142 7.73 2.98 -5.81
C GLU A 142 6.89 1.71 -5.66
N ASN A 143 7.53 0.62 -5.25
CA ASN A 143 6.85 -0.65 -5.02
C ASN A 143 6.48 -0.83 -3.55
N GLN A 144 5.33 -1.47 -3.33
CA GLN A 144 4.89 -1.94 -2.03
C GLN A 144 4.57 -3.43 -2.07
N PHE A 145 4.66 -4.06 -0.91
CA PHE A 145 4.36 -5.46 -0.69
C PHE A 145 3.34 -5.56 0.43
N CYS A 146 2.23 -6.25 0.17
CA CYS A 146 1.22 -6.56 1.17
C CYS A 146 1.34 -8.03 1.56
N PHE A 147 1.66 -8.30 2.81
CA PHE A 147 1.68 -9.63 3.42
C PHE A 147 0.29 -9.91 3.97
N CYS A 148 -0.51 -10.70 3.25
CA CYS A 148 -1.95 -10.81 3.43
C CYS A 148 -2.36 -11.74 4.58
N ASN A 149 -1.49 -12.69 4.97
CA ASN A 149 -1.80 -13.68 5.99
C ASN A 149 -0.59 -14.03 6.86
N GLN A 150 -0.81 -14.91 7.85
CA GLN A 150 0.24 -15.30 8.80
C GLN A 150 1.38 -16.08 8.14
N LYS A 151 1.08 -16.88 7.12
CA LYS A 151 2.08 -17.63 6.35
C LYS A 151 3.06 -16.67 5.66
N ALA A 152 2.54 -15.61 5.03
CA ALA A 152 3.37 -14.56 4.44
C ALA A 152 4.24 -13.85 5.50
N ILE A 153 3.69 -13.53 6.69
CA ILE A 153 4.46 -12.88 7.76
C ILE A 153 5.63 -13.77 8.24
N GLN A 154 5.46 -15.09 8.26
CA GLN A 154 6.51 -16.02 8.69
C GLN A 154 7.71 -16.05 7.75
N THR A 155 7.59 -15.53 6.52
CA THR A 155 8.72 -15.38 5.60
C THR A 155 9.61 -14.18 5.92
N LEU A 156 9.22 -13.34 6.88
CA LEU A 156 9.95 -12.14 7.26
C LEU A 156 10.83 -12.40 8.48
N GLU A 157 12.12 -12.16 8.32
CA GLU A 157 13.12 -12.08 9.39
C GLU A 157 13.37 -10.61 9.73
N PHE A 158 13.16 -10.22 11.00
CA PHE A 158 13.55 -8.90 11.46
C PHE A 158 15.07 -8.79 11.50
N VAL A 159 15.64 -7.80 10.81
CA VAL A 159 17.09 -7.59 10.75
C VAL A 159 17.53 -6.53 11.74
N ARG A 160 16.87 -5.34 11.70
CA ARG A 160 17.23 -4.20 12.56
C ARG A 160 16.13 -3.13 12.55
N GLY A 161 16.24 -2.21 13.51
CA GLY A 161 15.46 -0.98 13.54
C GLY A 161 16.39 0.24 13.44
N ASP A 162 16.20 1.05 12.40
CA ASP A 162 16.98 2.27 12.21
C ASP A 162 16.20 3.46 12.78
N ARG A 163 16.79 4.21 13.73
CA ARG A 163 16.20 5.43 14.26
C ARG A 163 16.21 6.52 13.20
N CYS A 164 15.14 7.28 13.16
CA CYS A 164 14.95 8.36 12.21
C CYS A 164 14.50 9.61 13.00
N GLU A 165 15.32 10.65 12.98
CA GLU A 165 14.93 11.95 13.52
C GLU A 165 13.84 12.58 12.65
N LEU A 166 12.82 13.09 13.29
CA LEU A 166 11.77 13.85 12.65
C LEU A 166 12.22 15.30 12.61
N GLY A 167 12.37 15.87 11.43
CA GLY A 167 12.59 17.31 11.31
C GLY A 167 11.46 18.07 12.03
N SER A 168 11.77 19.28 12.52
CA SER A 168 10.77 20.15 13.16
C SER A 168 9.54 20.29 12.28
N PHE A 169 8.37 19.94 12.80
CA PHE A 169 7.07 20.10 12.14
C PHE A 169 6.55 21.52 12.31
#